data_37c2823d35d18c7724ac0a7dd33e4025
#
_entry.id   37c2823d35d18c7724ac0a7dd33e4025
#
_cell.length_a   1.000
_cell.length_b   1.000
_cell.length_c   1.000
_cell.angle_alpha   90.00
_cell.angle_beta   90.00
_cell.angle_gamma   90.00
#
_symmetry.space_group_name_H-M   'P 1'
#
loop_
_entity.id
_entity.type
_entity.pdbx_description
1 polymer ?
#
loop_
_entity_poly.entity_id
_entity_poly.type
_entity_poly.pdbx_seq_one_letter_code
_entity_poly.pdbx_strand_id
1 'polypeptide(L)'
;KTALSLQMAWEQAKTQKVGYFSFETNPDEVYDRLHALAASVDSVKIRKRTLDQDEIARVIQSRKEFTTRSIDVIHASEMSVADVRSVTVARGYQVVYVDYLQIINPEHRTRQGDRFRDVTQISMDLHRMAVSLGVLVVALSQLSRPDRGARSKVPDLYSLRESGQIEQDADA
;
A
#
# COMPACT_ATOMS: atom_id res chain seq x y z
N LYS A 1 -3.11 -3.87 -8.18
CA LYS A 1 -2.03 -3.70 -7.20
C LYS A 1 -2.56 -3.80 -5.77
N THR A 2 -3.49 -2.95 -5.34
CA THR A 2 -4.05 -2.90 -3.97
C THR A 2 -4.59 -4.25 -3.48
N ALA A 3 -5.33 -5.01 -4.29
CA ALA A 3 -5.87 -6.31 -3.86
C ALA A 3 -4.77 -7.32 -3.51
N LEU A 4 -3.71 -7.40 -4.32
CA LEU A 4 -2.57 -8.28 -4.06
C LEU A 4 -1.80 -7.83 -2.81
N SER A 5 -1.53 -6.53 -2.66
CA SER A 5 -0.81 -6.02 -1.49
C SER A 5 -1.59 -6.22 -0.19
N LEU A 6 -2.91 -6.09 -0.21
CA LEU A 6 -3.75 -6.37 0.95
C LEU A 6 -3.72 -7.87 1.32
N GLN A 7 -3.72 -8.76 0.34
CA GLN A 7 -3.58 -10.20 0.58
C GLN A 7 -2.22 -10.53 1.21
N MET A 8 -1.14 -9.94 0.70
CA MET A 8 0.20 -10.12 1.27
C MET A 8 0.27 -9.55 2.69
N ALA A 9 -0.22 -8.33 2.91
CA ALA A 9 -0.26 -7.67 4.21
C ALA A 9 -1.06 -8.50 5.24
N TRP A 10 -2.20 -9.04 4.82
CA TRP A 10 -3.04 -9.90 5.63
C TRP A 10 -2.34 -11.18 6.07
N GLU A 11 -1.60 -11.82 5.17
CA GLU A 11 -0.83 -13.02 5.51
C GLU A 11 0.35 -12.71 6.43
N GLN A 12 1.10 -11.64 6.18
CA GLN A 12 2.21 -11.22 7.03
C GLN A 12 1.76 -10.80 8.43
N ALA A 13 0.56 -10.24 8.55
CA ALA A 13 -0.01 -9.84 9.84
C ALA A 13 -0.28 -10.99 10.81
N LYS A 14 -0.09 -12.26 10.40
CA LYS A 14 -0.11 -13.42 11.29
C LYS A 14 1.06 -13.44 12.27
N THR A 15 2.21 -12.96 11.85
CA THR A 15 3.47 -13.11 12.59
C THR A 15 4.21 -11.79 12.79
N GLN A 16 3.85 -10.76 12.03
CA GLN A 16 4.54 -9.47 12.03
C GLN A 16 3.53 -8.34 12.25
N LYS A 17 4.00 -7.25 12.85
CA LYS A 17 3.18 -6.04 12.99
C LYS A 17 3.23 -5.22 11.71
N VAL A 18 2.09 -5.08 11.04
CA VAL A 18 1.96 -4.48 9.71
C VAL A 18 1.29 -3.12 9.80
N GLY A 19 1.91 -2.10 9.20
CA GLY A 19 1.30 -0.80 8.94
C GLY A 19 0.97 -0.67 7.45
N TYR A 20 -0.30 -0.52 7.10
CA TYR A 20 -0.75 -0.29 5.73
C TYR A 20 -1.12 1.19 5.54
N PHE A 21 -0.25 1.95 4.89
CA PHE A 21 -0.44 3.38 4.62
C PHE A 21 -1.17 3.56 3.30
N SER A 22 -2.46 3.92 3.37
CA SER A 22 -3.30 4.16 2.22
C SER A 22 -3.35 5.65 1.90
N PHE A 23 -2.77 6.03 0.78
CA PHE A 23 -2.72 7.41 0.31
C PHE A 23 -3.90 7.78 -0.59
N GLU A 24 -4.46 6.81 -1.31
CA GLU A 24 -5.54 7.02 -2.29
C GLU A 24 -6.91 6.61 -1.75
N THR A 25 -6.96 5.51 -1.01
CA THR A 25 -8.22 4.85 -0.62
C THR A 25 -8.54 5.13 0.84
N ASN A 26 -9.81 5.43 1.14
CA ASN A 26 -10.27 5.59 2.52
C ASN A 26 -10.06 4.29 3.32
N PRO A 27 -9.62 4.36 4.59
CA PRO A 27 -9.44 3.19 5.45
C PRO A 27 -10.66 2.28 5.54
N ASP A 28 -11.86 2.82 5.59
CA ASP A 28 -13.09 2.01 5.65
C ASP A 28 -13.22 1.09 4.43
N GLU A 29 -12.89 1.59 3.22
CA GLU A 29 -12.90 0.77 2.01
C GLU A 29 -11.79 -0.27 2.02
N VAL A 30 -10.63 0.03 2.61
CA VAL A 30 -9.55 -0.94 2.79
C VAL A 30 -9.97 -2.04 3.76
N TYR A 31 -10.63 -1.69 4.88
CA TYR A 31 -11.18 -2.66 5.81
C TYR A 31 -12.29 -3.52 5.18
N ASP A 32 -13.18 -2.94 4.36
CA ASP A 32 -14.19 -3.71 3.62
C ASP A 32 -13.53 -4.78 2.72
N ARG A 33 -12.41 -4.44 2.08
CA ARG A 33 -11.64 -5.38 1.25
C ARG A 33 -10.96 -6.46 2.09
N LEU A 34 -10.42 -6.12 3.27
CA LEU A 34 -9.85 -7.08 4.20
C LEU A 34 -10.93 -8.04 4.75
N HIS A 35 -12.12 -7.52 5.09
CA HIS A 35 -13.26 -8.36 5.48
C HIS A 35 -13.71 -9.27 4.36
N ALA A 36 -13.78 -8.76 3.13
CA ALA A 36 -14.10 -9.54 1.95
C ALA A 36 -13.10 -10.68 1.73
N LEU A 37 -11.81 -10.38 1.90
CA LEU A 37 -10.73 -11.36 1.80
C LEU A 37 -10.87 -12.46 2.87
N ALA A 38 -11.01 -12.07 4.13
CA ALA A 38 -11.09 -12.99 5.26
C ALA A 38 -12.35 -13.89 5.21
N ALA A 39 -13.49 -13.33 4.77
CA ALA A 39 -14.75 -14.06 4.68
C ALA A 39 -14.97 -14.78 3.34
N SER A 40 -14.07 -14.60 2.36
CA SER A 40 -14.24 -15.08 0.98
C SER A 40 -15.58 -14.65 0.37
N VAL A 41 -15.89 -13.33 0.45
CA VAL A 41 -17.08 -12.70 -0.12
C VAL A 41 -16.69 -11.54 -1.04
N ASP A 42 -17.62 -11.09 -1.88
CA ASP A 42 -17.38 -9.94 -2.74
C ASP A 42 -17.43 -8.63 -1.93
N SER A 43 -16.35 -7.84 -2.00
CA SER A 43 -16.25 -6.54 -1.33
C SER A 43 -17.32 -5.54 -1.79
N VAL A 44 -17.80 -5.65 -3.03
CA VAL A 44 -18.89 -4.82 -3.55
C VAL A 44 -20.20 -5.13 -2.81
N LYS A 45 -20.46 -6.40 -2.47
CA LYS A 45 -21.64 -6.79 -1.70
C LYS A 45 -21.58 -6.25 -0.27
N ILE A 46 -20.39 -6.27 0.37
CA ILE A 46 -20.19 -5.65 1.70
C ILE A 46 -20.57 -4.17 1.63
N ARG A 47 -19.97 -3.42 0.72
CA ARG A 47 -20.19 -1.99 0.57
C ARG A 47 -21.65 -1.63 0.22
N LYS A 48 -22.29 -2.43 -0.63
CA LYS A 48 -23.70 -2.23 -1.00
C LYS A 48 -24.71 -2.80 0.01
N ARG A 49 -24.24 -3.52 1.04
CA ARG A 49 -25.07 -4.21 2.04
C ARG A 49 -26.05 -5.19 1.41
N THR A 50 -25.57 -5.95 0.41
CA THR A 50 -26.35 -6.93 -0.35
C THR A 50 -25.90 -8.38 -0.12
N LEU A 51 -25.24 -8.63 1.03
CA LEU A 51 -24.83 -9.95 1.47
C LEU A 51 -26.07 -10.80 1.78
N ASP A 52 -26.03 -12.08 1.40
CA ASP A 52 -27.00 -13.06 1.88
C ASP A 52 -26.70 -13.54 3.31
N GLN A 53 -27.54 -14.40 3.87
CA GLN A 53 -27.41 -14.86 5.25
C GLN A 53 -26.12 -15.67 5.48
N ASP A 54 -25.72 -16.50 4.51
CA ASP A 54 -24.50 -17.31 4.62
C ASP A 54 -23.25 -16.43 4.50
N GLU A 55 -23.27 -15.44 3.62
CA GLU A 55 -22.21 -14.46 3.48
C GLU A 55 -22.05 -13.61 4.75
N ILE A 56 -23.17 -13.19 5.35
CA ILE A 56 -23.18 -12.45 6.63
C ILE A 56 -22.56 -13.32 7.73
N ALA A 57 -22.94 -14.59 7.81
CA ALA A 57 -22.39 -15.53 8.79
C ALA A 57 -20.85 -15.66 8.66
N ARG A 58 -20.34 -15.79 7.42
CA ARG A 58 -18.90 -15.83 7.14
C ARG A 58 -18.18 -14.54 7.54
N VAL A 59 -18.76 -13.36 7.26
CA VAL A 59 -18.20 -12.08 7.68
C VAL A 59 -18.15 -11.96 9.20
N ILE A 60 -19.20 -12.39 9.90
CA ILE A 60 -19.20 -12.40 11.37
C ILE A 60 -18.11 -13.34 11.92
N GLN A 61 -18.00 -14.54 11.33
CA GLN A 61 -16.99 -15.51 11.73
C GLN A 61 -15.57 -15.01 11.48
N SER A 62 -15.32 -14.32 10.37
CA SER A 62 -14.00 -13.76 10.03
C SER A 62 -13.49 -12.74 11.03
N ARG A 63 -14.36 -12.11 11.84
CA ARG A 63 -13.94 -11.18 12.90
C ARG A 63 -12.94 -11.78 13.88
N LYS A 64 -13.02 -13.09 14.11
CA LYS A 64 -12.05 -13.81 14.96
C LYS A 64 -10.64 -13.75 14.36
N GLU A 65 -10.53 -13.77 13.05
CA GLU A 65 -9.24 -13.69 12.37
C GLU A 65 -8.59 -12.30 12.54
N PHE A 66 -9.39 -11.23 12.55
CA PHE A 66 -8.87 -9.88 12.80
C PHE A 66 -8.24 -9.75 14.19
N THR A 67 -8.74 -10.46 15.20
CA THR A 67 -8.15 -10.43 16.55
C THR A 67 -6.79 -11.13 16.64
N THR A 68 -6.47 -11.97 15.66
CA THR A 68 -5.20 -12.71 15.57
C THR A 68 -4.21 -12.07 14.59
N ARG A 69 -4.61 -11.00 13.89
CA ARG A 69 -3.79 -10.28 12.91
C ARG A 69 -3.35 -8.94 13.46
N SER A 70 -2.08 -8.64 13.34
CA SER A 70 -1.51 -7.35 13.75
C SER A 70 -1.36 -6.43 12.54
N ILE A 71 -2.48 -5.88 12.06
CA ILE A 71 -2.52 -4.95 10.93
C ILE A 71 -3.28 -3.69 11.27
N ASP A 72 -2.64 -2.55 11.05
CA ASP A 72 -3.26 -1.23 11.15
C ASP A 72 -3.35 -0.61 9.74
N VAL A 73 -4.53 -0.09 9.37
CA VAL A 73 -4.71 0.71 8.16
C VAL A 73 -4.69 2.18 8.52
N ILE A 74 -3.77 2.92 7.93
CA ILE A 74 -3.53 4.34 8.22
C ILE A 74 -3.98 5.18 7.02
N HIS A 75 -4.81 6.18 7.26
CA HIS A 75 -5.11 7.19 6.25
C HIS A 75 -3.93 8.14 6.12
N ALA A 76 -3.26 8.12 4.97
CA ALA A 76 -1.97 8.77 4.76
C ALA A 76 -1.99 9.88 3.69
N SER A 77 -3.19 10.34 3.25
CA SER A 77 -3.35 11.23 2.09
C SER A 77 -2.49 12.51 2.14
N GLU A 78 -2.14 12.98 3.35
CA GLU A 78 -1.33 14.20 3.53
C GLU A 78 0.06 13.93 4.13
N MET A 79 0.40 12.67 4.36
CA MET A 79 1.67 12.28 4.97
C MET A 79 2.84 12.40 4.01
N SER A 80 3.99 12.81 4.55
CA SER A 80 5.32 12.67 3.96
C SER A 80 5.96 11.34 4.36
N VAL A 81 7.13 11.01 3.80
CA VAL A 81 7.92 9.84 4.23
C VAL A 81 8.36 9.97 5.69
N ALA A 82 8.68 11.20 6.17
CA ALA A 82 9.02 11.43 7.57
C ALA A 82 7.85 11.13 8.52
N ASP A 83 6.61 11.45 8.11
CA ASP A 83 5.42 11.11 8.88
C ASP A 83 5.21 9.60 8.94
N VAL A 84 5.34 8.91 7.79
CA VAL A 84 5.28 7.43 7.73
C VAL A 84 6.33 6.81 8.64
N ARG A 85 7.57 7.34 8.62
CA ARG A 85 8.66 6.91 9.51
C ARG A 85 8.29 7.09 10.98
N SER A 86 7.77 8.26 11.33
CA SER A 86 7.41 8.61 12.72
C SER A 86 6.33 7.67 13.26
N VAL A 87 5.29 7.40 12.47
CA VAL A 87 4.23 6.47 12.84
C VAL A 87 4.76 5.04 12.92
N THR A 88 5.65 4.64 12.00
CA THR A 88 6.29 3.31 11.98
C THR A 88 7.05 3.05 13.29
N VAL A 89 7.86 4.01 13.72
CA VAL A 89 8.61 3.91 14.99
C VAL A 89 7.66 3.89 16.18
N ALA A 90 6.71 4.84 16.24
CA ALA A 90 5.79 4.96 17.37
C ALA A 90 4.92 3.72 17.57
N ARG A 91 4.52 3.09 16.48
CA ARG A 91 3.69 1.87 16.49
C ARG A 91 4.50 0.59 16.51
N GLY A 92 5.79 0.63 16.19
CA GLY A 92 6.67 -0.54 16.13
C GLY A 92 6.31 -1.50 14.99
N TYR A 93 5.99 -0.97 13.81
CA TYR A 93 5.74 -1.80 12.63
C TYR A 93 7.03 -2.46 12.15
N GLN A 94 6.92 -3.73 11.77
CA GLN A 94 7.98 -4.52 11.17
C GLN A 94 7.88 -4.56 9.65
N VAL A 95 6.65 -4.40 9.16
CA VAL A 95 6.34 -4.34 7.72
C VAL A 95 5.48 -3.10 7.46
N VAL A 96 5.86 -2.34 6.45
CA VAL A 96 5.18 -1.11 6.04
C VAL A 96 4.75 -1.22 4.58
N TYR A 97 3.45 -1.15 4.33
CA TYR A 97 2.89 -1.05 2.99
C TYR A 97 2.59 0.41 2.65
N VAL A 98 2.95 0.83 1.43
CA VAL A 98 2.68 2.17 0.90
C VAL A 98 1.87 2.04 -0.39
N ASP A 99 0.60 2.41 -0.37
CA ASP A 99 -0.30 2.33 -1.53
C ASP A 99 -0.77 3.74 -1.94
N TYR A 100 -0.11 4.39 -2.88
CA TYR A 100 1.08 4.09 -3.65
C TYR A 100 2.08 5.25 -3.63
N LEU A 101 3.33 5.00 -3.91
CA LEU A 101 4.44 5.92 -3.65
C LEU A 101 4.36 7.26 -4.41
N GLN A 102 3.81 7.28 -5.64
CA GLN A 102 3.77 8.50 -6.46
C GLN A 102 2.84 9.60 -5.93
N ILE A 103 1.96 9.31 -4.95
CA ILE A 103 1.06 10.32 -4.38
C ILE A 103 1.47 10.77 -2.98
N ILE A 104 2.62 10.29 -2.48
CA ILE A 104 3.20 10.79 -1.24
C ILE A 104 3.54 12.27 -1.39
N ASN A 105 3.30 13.07 -0.35
CA ASN A 105 3.70 14.46 -0.33
C ASN A 105 5.22 14.57 -0.14
N PRO A 106 5.94 15.26 -1.05
CA PRO A 106 7.36 15.53 -0.84
C PRO A 106 7.54 16.48 0.33
N GLU A 107 8.56 16.26 1.17
CA GLU A 107 8.89 17.15 2.30
C GLU A 107 9.27 18.56 1.84
N HIS A 108 9.92 18.65 0.69
CA HIS A 108 10.31 19.91 0.06
C HIS A 108 9.80 19.92 -1.38
N ARG A 109 8.73 20.66 -1.64
CA ARG A 109 8.29 20.89 -3.03
C ARG A 109 9.37 21.66 -3.78
N THR A 110 9.91 21.06 -4.82
CA THR A 110 10.77 21.78 -5.76
C THR A 110 9.97 22.92 -6.40
N ARG A 111 10.57 24.10 -6.49
CA ARG A 111 9.91 25.34 -6.97
C ARG A 111 9.27 25.25 -8.36
N GLN A 112 9.47 24.17 -9.10
CA GLN A 112 9.02 23.98 -10.49
C GLN A 112 8.16 22.73 -10.72
N GLY A 113 7.68 22.04 -9.68
CA GLY A 113 6.75 20.91 -9.85
C GLY A 113 7.34 19.76 -10.66
N ASP A 114 8.64 19.51 -10.55
CA ASP A 114 9.33 18.40 -11.19
C ASP A 114 8.98 17.08 -10.48
N ARG A 115 7.87 16.49 -10.91
CA ARG A 115 7.33 15.25 -10.33
C ARG A 115 8.33 14.09 -10.39
N PHE A 116 9.18 14.07 -11.40
CA PHE A 116 10.24 13.05 -11.50
C PHE A 116 11.21 13.14 -10.32
N ARG A 117 11.64 14.35 -9.96
CA ARG A 117 12.52 14.55 -8.81
C ARG A 117 11.84 14.25 -7.48
N ASP A 118 10.55 14.61 -7.36
CA ASP A 118 9.79 14.30 -6.14
C ASP A 118 9.68 12.79 -5.94
N VAL A 119 9.34 12.02 -6.98
CA VAL A 119 9.25 10.55 -6.91
C VAL A 119 10.62 9.91 -6.64
N THR A 120 11.68 10.43 -7.26
CA THR A 120 13.06 10.01 -6.99
C THR A 120 13.41 10.19 -5.52
N GLN A 121 13.14 11.37 -4.95
CA GLN A 121 13.44 11.65 -3.54
C GLN A 121 12.62 10.76 -2.60
N ILE A 122 11.33 10.58 -2.87
CA ILE A 122 10.44 9.70 -2.09
C ILE A 122 10.97 8.26 -2.08
N SER A 123 11.40 7.72 -3.23
CA SER A 123 11.98 6.39 -3.35
C SER A 123 13.22 6.24 -2.45
N MET A 124 14.17 7.18 -2.59
CA MET A 124 15.39 7.19 -1.77
C MET A 124 15.08 7.29 -0.26
N ASP A 125 14.10 8.10 0.13
CA ASP A 125 13.75 8.28 1.54
C ASP A 125 13.04 7.04 2.12
N LEU A 126 12.21 6.35 1.34
CA LEU A 126 11.63 5.05 1.72
C LEU A 126 12.71 3.99 1.88
N HIS A 127 13.67 3.90 0.95
CA HIS A 127 14.81 2.98 1.06
C HIS A 127 15.64 3.28 2.31
N ARG A 128 16.00 4.54 2.56
CA ARG A 128 16.72 4.95 3.78
C ARG A 128 15.95 4.62 5.05
N MET A 129 14.62 4.80 5.05
CA MET A 129 13.76 4.43 6.16
C MET A 129 13.83 2.92 6.42
N ALA A 130 13.70 2.08 5.38
CA ALA A 130 13.76 0.63 5.47
C ALA A 130 15.09 0.18 6.11
N VAL A 131 16.22 0.64 5.57
CA VAL A 131 17.56 0.31 6.06
C VAL A 131 17.78 0.80 7.51
N SER A 132 17.44 2.06 7.80
CA SER A 132 17.72 2.66 9.12
C SER A 132 16.88 2.10 10.25
N LEU A 133 15.67 1.63 9.96
CA LEU A 133 14.76 1.04 10.95
C LEU A 133 14.81 -0.49 10.97
N GLY A 134 15.44 -1.13 9.98
CA GLY A 134 15.42 -2.58 9.81
C GLY A 134 14.02 -3.14 9.55
N VAL A 135 13.18 -2.40 8.82
CA VAL A 135 11.80 -2.79 8.49
C VAL A 135 11.68 -3.15 7.02
N LEU A 136 10.76 -4.06 6.70
CA LEU A 136 10.39 -4.31 5.32
C LEU A 136 9.44 -3.22 4.82
N VAL A 137 9.78 -2.54 3.73
CA VAL A 137 8.91 -1.59 3.04
C VAL A 137 8.43 -2.18 1.72
N VAL A 138 7.13 -2.30 1.55
CA VAL A 138 6.48 -2.74 0.32
C VAL A 138 5.79 -1.54 -0.31
N ALA A 139 6.48 -0.89 -1.24
CA ALA A 139 5.97 0.28 -1.95
C ALA A 139 5.28 -0.14 -3.25
N LEU A 140 4.00 0.22 -3.39
CA LEU A 140 3.27 0.02 -4.63
C LEU A 140 3.60 1.15 -5.60
N SER A 141 3.91 0.80 -6.84
CA SER A 141 4.15 1.77 -7.90
C SER A 141 3.12 1.64 -9.01
N GLN A 142 2.77 2.76 -9.60
CA GLN A 142 1.92 2.79 -10.78
C GLN A 142 2.78 2.69 -12.05
N LEU A 143 2.38 1.80 -12.96
CA LEU A 143 3.02 1.67 -14.25
C LEU A 143 2.57 2.78 -15.22
N SER A 144 3.43 3.15 -16.16
CA SER A 144 3.09 4.01 -17.28
C SER A 144 1.98 3.39 -18.14
N ARG A 145 1.10 4.23 -18.64
CA ARG A 145 0.19 3.77 -19.69
C ARG A 145 1.00 3.53 -20.97
N PRO A 146 0.81 2.39 -21.67
CA PRO A 146 1.44 2.19 -22.96
C PRO A 146 1.00 3.30 -23.94
N ASP A 147 1.93 3.76 -24.76
CA ASP A 147 1.62 4.75 -25.80
C ASP A 147 0.49 4.24 -26.72
N ARG A 148 -0.40 5.15 -27.13
CA ARG A 148 -1.49 4.84 -28.08
C ARG A 148 -0.87 4.33 -29.38
N GLY A 149 -0.93 3.01 -29.59
CA GLY A 149 -0.37 2.34 -30.79
C GLY A 149 0.72 1.31 -30.50
N ALA A 150 1.24 1.23 -29.28
CA ALA A 150 2.10 0.12 -28.89
C ALA A 150 1.25 -1.15 -28.75
N ARG A 151 1.53 -2.16 -29.59
CA ARG A 151 1.03 -3.53 -29.37
C ARG A 151 1.43 -3.92 -27.94
N SER A 152 0.46 -4.47 -27.19
CA SER A 152 0.60 -4.93 -25.80
C SER A 152 2.02 -5.44 -25.49
N LYS A 153 2.86 -4.60 -24.89
CA LYS A 153 4.13 -5.05 -24.34
C LYS A 153 3.86 -5.52 -22.90
N VAL A 154 4.42 -6.66 -22.57
CA VAL A 154 4.54 -7.09 -21.19
C VAL A 154 5.22 -5.93 -20.44
N PRO A 155 4.69 -5.45 -19.30
CA PRO A 155 5.37 -4.43 -18.51
C PRO A 155 6.79 -4.87 -18.17
N ASP A 156 7.75 -3.97 -18.39
CA ASP A 156 9.15 -4.11 -18.03
C ASP A 156 9.52 -3.07 -16.96
N LEU A 157 10.75 -3.10 -16.47
CA LEU A 157 11.24 -2.15 -15.47
C LEU A 157 11.18 -0.70 -15.98
N TYR A 158 11.34 -0.46 -17.29
CA TYR A 158 11.19 0.86 -17.89
C TYR A 158 9.74 1.37 -17.86
N SER A 159 8.78 0.48 -17.61
CA SER A 159 7.37 0.84 -17.42
C SER A 159 7.09 1.47 -16.06
N LEU A 160 8.05 1.46 -15.12
CA LEU A 160 8.00 2.19 -13.86
C LEU A 160 8.17 3.69 -14.15
N ARG A 161 7.04 4.37 -14.39
CA ARG A 161 7.00 5.77 -14.77
C ARG A 161 7.52 6.66 -13.63
N GLU A 162 8.21 7.74 -14.05
CA GLU A 162 8.63 8.88 -13.24
C GLU A 162 9.91 8.68 -12.42
N SER A 163 10.57 7.50 -12.38
CA SER A 163 11.91 7.41 -11.83
C SER A 163 12.59 6.07 -12.12
N GLY A 164 13.71 6.05 -12.85
CA GLY A 164 14.66 4.94 -12.86
C GLY A 164 15.27 4.66 -11.48
N GLN A 165 15.07 5.57 -10.52
CA GLN A 165 15.51 5.41 -9.15
C GLN A 165 14.74 4.32 -8.41
N ILE A 166 13.44 4.14 -8.69
CA ILE A 166 12.62 3.08 -8.07
C ILE A 166 13.23 1.70 -8.36
N GLU A 167 13.74 1.49 -9.58
CA GLU A 167 14.41 0.25 -9.97
C GLU A 167 15.72 0.04 -9.20
N GLN A 168 16.48 1.12 -8.95
CA GLN A 168 17.77 1.06 -8.25
C GLN A 168 17.62 0.90 -6.74
N ASP A 169 16.55 1.44 -6.15
CA ASP A 169 16.28 1.40 -4.71
C ASP A 169 15.57 0.11 -4.29
N ALA A 170 14.98 -0.64 -5.24
CA ALA A 170 14.31 -1.90 -4.94
C ALA A 170 15.32 -3.03 -4.73
N ASP A 171 15.15 -3.79 -3.64
CA ASP A 171 15.97 -4.96 -3.32
C ASP A 171 15.43 -6.23 -4.00
N ALA A 172 14.19 -6.24 -4.51
CA ALA A 172 13.50 -7.37 -5.14
C ALA A 172 12.54 -6.90 -6.24
#